data_292859f4dcd003cad9b657cefc0400ea
#
_entry.id   292859f4dcd003cad9b657cefc0400ea
#
_cell.length_a   1.000
_cell.length_b   1.000
_cell.length_c   1.000
_cell.angle_alpha   90.00
_cell.angle_beta   90.00
_cell.angle_gamma   90.00
#
_symmetry.space_group_name_H-M   'P 1'
#
loop_
_entity.id
_entity.type
_entity.pdbx_description
1 polymer ?
#
loop_
_entity_poly.entity_id
_entity_poly.type
_entity_poly.pdbx_seq_one_letter_code
_entity_poly.pdbx_strand_id
1 'polypeptide(L)'
;WQRRLFNGKAQFIVQGSIKPDIIKIEATSAGLWKGSTDIITVTPREVASINIDKTYELKGEAAKPRPVGQMLGADISFLPELEARGIKFSEKGTPVDAIESLKKHGFNYVRLRIFNNPARDSGYSPQKGFCDLARTKAMAKRVKAAGMKLLLDFHYSDYWADPGKQY
;
A
#
# COMPACT_ATOMS: atom_id res chain seq x y z
N TRP A 1 15.12 7.47 -24.22
CA TRP A 1 14.43 7.64 -22.94
C TRP A 1 15.36 8.40 -21.99
N GLN A 2 14.97 9.56 -21.46
CA GLN A 2 15.80 10.40 -20.59
C GLN A 2 15.19 10.53 -19.21
N ARG A 3 16.03 10.48 -18.17
CA ARG A 3 15.63 10.69 -16.77
C ARG A 3 16.64 11.57 -16.05
N ARG A 4 16.15 12.42 -15.17
CA ARG A 4 17.00 13.16 -14.23
C ARG A 4 17.40 12.26 -13.08
N LEU A 5 18.64 12.36 -12.64
CA LEU A 5 19.12 11.65 -11.45
C LEU A 5 18.65 12.37 -10.20
N PHE A 6 18.25 11.60 -9.20
CA PHE A 6 18.03 12.08 -7.84
C PHE A 6 19.14 11.51 -6.94
N ASN A 7 19.94 12.37 -6.35
CA ASN A 7 21.12 11.97 -5.55
C ASN A 7 22.03 10.96 -6.29
N GLY A 8 22.29 11.19 -7.58
CA GLY A 8 23.14 10.32 -8.38
C GLY A 8 22.51 8.98 -8.77
N LYS A 9 21.23 8.76 -8.51
CA LYS A 9 20.51 7.51 -8.79
C LYS A 9 19.31 7.75 -9.69
N ALA A 10 18.99 6.79 -10.55
CA ALA A 10 17.74 6.72 -11.30
C ALA A 10 17.10 5.35 -11.08
N GLN A 11 15.78 5.34 -11.05
CA GLN A 11 14.99 4.11 -10.98
C GLN A 11 14.14 3.98 -12.23
N PHE A 12 14.04 2.78 -12.75
CA PHE A 12 13.16 2.44 -13.87
C PHE A 12 12.66 1.01 -13.72
N ILE A 13 11.55 0.72 -14.35
CA ILE A 13 10.94 -0.60 -14.35
C ILE A 13 11.20 -1.24 -15.70
N VAL A 14 11.71 -2.46 -15.70
CA VAL A 14 11.93 -3.26 -16.90
C VAL A 14 10.91 -4.41 -16.89
N GLN A 15 10.19 -4.55 -18.00
CA GLN A 15 9.25 -5.64 -18.19
C GLN A 15 9.79 -6.57 -19.27
N GLY A 16 9.98 -7.83 -18.92
CA GLY A 16 10.35 -8.89 -19.86
C GLY A 16 9.17 -9.35 -20.73
N SER A 17 9.47 -9.98 -21.85
CA SER A 17 8.49 -10.70 -22.67
C SER A 17 8.23 -12.10 -22.09
N ILE A 18 7.21 -12.77 -22.62
CA ILE A 18 6.90 -14.17 -22.24
C ILE A 18 8.02 -15.16 -22.68
N LYS A 19 8.79 -14.78 -23.70
CA LYS A 19 9.92 -15.59 -24.18
C LYS A 19 11.19 -15.19 -23.45
N PRO A 20 12.04 -16.16 -23.05
CA PRO A 20 13.35 -15.89 -22.51
C PRO A 20 14.18 -15.05 -23.47
N ASP A 21 14.83 -14.01 -22.97
CA ASP A 21 15.66 -13.12 -23.77
C ASP A 21 16.67 -12.41 -22.86
N ILE A 22 17.59 -11.65 -23.48
CA ILE A 22 18.52 -10.79 -22.78
C ILE A 22 18.11 -9.34 -22.99
N ILE A 23 17.76 -8.67 -21.90
CA ILE A 23 17.44 -7.24 -21.91
C ILE A 23 18.74 -6.48 -21.64
N LYS A 24 19.25 -5.79 -22.64
CA LYS A 24 20.43 -4.91 -22.51
C LYS A 24 20.02 -3.54 -22.01
N ILE A 25 20.62 -3.11 -20.93
CA ILE A 25 20.41 -1.79 -20.36
C ILE A 25 21.69 -0.99 -20.51
N GLU A 26 21.58 0.18 -21.13
CA GLU A 26 22.69 1.11 -21.32
C GLU A 26 22.34 2.46 -20.68
N ALA A 27 23.27 3.03 -19.96
CA ALA A 27 23.18 4.37 -19.42
C ALA A 27 24.30 5.24 -19.97
N THR A 28 23.91 6.39 -20.47
CA THR A 28 24.86 7.40 -21.00
C THR A 28 24.55 8.76 -20.40
N SER A 29 25.58 9.55 -20.12
CA SER A 29 25.45 10.94 -19.71
C SER A 29 26.62 11.73 -20.26
N ALA A 30 26.40 13.01 -20.55
CA ALA A 30 27.47 13.89 -21.00
C ALA A 30 28.61 13.95 -19.98
N GLY A 31 29.84 13.73 -20.42
CA GLY A 31 31.03 13.76 -19.56
C GLY A 31 31.24 12.54 -18.67
N LEU A 32 30.42 11.49 -18.79
CA LEU A 32 30.58 10.23 -18.05
C LEU A 32 30.80 9.04 -18.99
N TRP A 33 31.48 8.02 -18.47
CA TRP A 33 31.62 6.77 -19.18
C TRP A 33 30.26 6.07 -19.29
N LYS A 34 30.02 5.44 -20.45
CA LYS A 34 28.82 4.61 -20.66
C LYS A 34 28.84 3.43 -19.71
N GLY A 35 27.74 3.25 -18.97
CA GLY A 35 27.47 2.05 -18.18
C GLY A 35 26.53 1.10 -18.92
N SER A 36 26.75 -0.20 -18.83
CA SER A 36 25.84 -1.21 -19.39
C SER A 36 25.71 -2.42 -18.45
N THR A 37 24.54 -3.05 -18.50
CA THR A 37 24.28 -4.33 -17.82
C THR A 37 23.25 -5.12 -18.62
N ASP A 38 23.29 -6.44 -18.47
CA ASP A 38 22.35 -7.37 -19.08
C ASP A 38 21.48 -8.00 -18.02
N ILE A 39 20.17 -8.08 -18.29
CA ILE A 39 19.21 -8.84 -17.47
C ILE A 39 18.78 -10.05 -18.29
N ILE A 40 19.09 -11.23 -17.79
CA ILE A 40 18.66 -12.49 -18.40
C ILE A 40 17.24 -12.79 -17.92
N THR A 41 16.29 -12.83 -18.84
CA THR A 41 14.93 -13.29 -18.56
C THR A 41 14.87 -14.80 -18.76
N VAL A 42 14.20 -15.49 -17.86
CA VAL A 42 13.98 -16.95 -17.97
C VAL A 42 12.50 -17.19 -18.21
N THR A 43 12.18 -18.34 -18.80
CA THR A 43 10.78 -18.78 -18.90
C THR A 43 10.19 -18.77 -17.49
N PRO A 44 9.04 -18.12 -17.27
CA PRO A 44 8.38 -18.23 -15.98
C PRO A 44 8.22 -19.72 -15.68
N ARG A 45 8.79 -20.21 -14.59
CA ARG A 45 8.29 -21.47 -14.02
C ARG A 45 6.79 -21.29 -13.92
N GLU A 46 6.01 -22.27 -14.33
CA GLU A 46 4.58 -22.26 -14.09
C GLU A 46 4.36 -21.77 -12.66
N VAL A 47 4.08 -20.50 -12.52
CA VAL A 47 3.47 -20.00 -11.30
C VAL A 47 2.15 -20.73 -11.31
N ALA A 48 2.00 -21.73 -10.43
CA ALA A 48 0.75 -22.42 -10.26
C ALA A 48 -0.33 -21.35 -10.30
N SER A 49 -1.14 -21.36 -11.34
CA SER A 49 -2.19 -20.37 -11.52
C SER A 49 -2.96 -20.38 -10.21
N ILE A 50 -2.94 -19.25 -9.49
CA ILE A 50 -3.77 -19.11 -8.30
C ILE A 50 -5.19 -19.16 -8.86
N ASN A 51 -5.80 -20.34 -8.75
CA ASN A 51 -7.18 -20.51 -9.15
C ASN A 51 -8.01 -19.77 -8.10
N ILE A 52 -8.43 -18.55 -8.44
CA ILE A 52 -9.20 -17.65 -7.58
C ILE A 52 -10.55 -18.29 -7.19
N ASP A 53 -11.02 -19.28 -7.98
CA ASP A 53 -12.25 -20.01 -7.70
C ASP A 53 -12.10 -21.14 -6.66
N LYS A 54 -10.88 -21.49 -6.25
CA LYS A 54 -10.67 -22.35 -5.10
C LYS A 54 -10.80 -21.48 -3.85
N THR A 55 -11.92 -21.65 -3.15
CA THR A 55 -12.03 -21.29 -1.73
C THR A 55 -10.86 -21.93 -1.00
N TYR A 56 -9.80 -21.16 -0.77
CA TYR A 56 -8.74 -21.58 0.14
C TYR A 56 -9.35 -21.66 1.52
N GLU A 57 -9.73 -22.86 1.95
CA GLU A 57 -9.82 -23.12 3.37
C GLU A 57 -8.42 -22.89 3.92
N LEU A 58 -8.23 -21.72 4.50
CA LEU A 58 -7.09 -21.47 5.37
C LEU A 58 -7.27 -22.46 6.55
N LYS A 59 -6.75 -23.66 6.41
CA LYS A 59 -6.44 -24.52 7.54
C LYS A 59 -5.26 -23.87 8.26
N GLY A 60 -5.53 -22.68 8.84
CA GLY A 60 -4.56 -21.95 9.61
C GLY A 60 -4.46 -22.63 10.96
N GLU A 61 -3.34 -23.26 11.24
CA GLU A 61 -2.86 -23.31 12.60
C GLU A 61 -2.92 -21.88 13.16
N ALA A 62 -3.39 -21.73 14.39
CA ALA A 62 -3.40 -20.46 15.07
C ALA A 62 -2.06 -19.77 14.86
N ALA A 63 -2.08 -18.53 14.37
CA ALA A 63 -0.86 -17.81 14.01
C ALA A 63 0.14 -17.90 15.17
N LYS A 64 1.32 -18.49 14.92
CA LYS A 64 2.36 -18.58 15.95
C LYS A 64 2.64 -17.17 16.49
N PRO A 65 2.82 -17.02 17.81
CA PRO A 65 3.16 -15.72 18.39
C PRO A 65 4.34 -15.11 17.64
N ARG A 66 4.17 -13.91 17.10
CA ARG A 66 5.24 -13.23 16.36
C ARG A 66 6.32 -12.76 17.33
N PRO A 67 7.59 -12.72 16.90
CA PRO A 67 8.64 -12.15 17.70
C PRO A 67 8.28 -10.77 18.20
N VAL A 68 8.58 -10.49 19.46
CA VAL A 68 8.38 -9.17 20.06
C VAL A 68 9.11 -8.13 19.20
N GLY A 69 8.36 -7.14 18.69
CA GLY A 69 8.91 -6.06 17.85
C GLY A 69 8.61 -6.16 16.36
N GLN A 70 8.12 -7.29 15.83
CA GLN A 70 7.76 -7.36 14.41
C GLN A 70 6.48 -6.56 14.12
N MET A 71 6.59 -5.61 13.17
CA MET A 71 5.45 -4.83 12.68
C MET A 71 4.72 -5.61 11.58
N LEU A 72 3.43 -5.88 11.80
CA LEU A 72 2.51 -6.28 10.75
C LEU A 72 1.40 -5.25 10.69
N GLY A 73 1.35 -4.47 9.63
CA GLY A 73 0.42 -3.36 9.49
C GLY A 73 -0.41 -3.42 8.23
N ALA A 74 -1.52 -2.69 8.24
CA ALA A 74 -2.34 -2.40 7.08
C ALA A 74 -2.68 -0.92 7.03
N ASP A 75 -2.73 -0.34 5.82
CA ASP A 75 -3.32 0.98 5.59
C ASP A 75 -4.83 0.82 5.42
N ILE A 76 -5.59 1.40 6.34
CA ILE A 76 -7.05 1.40 6.31
C ILE A 76 -7.64 2.81 6.33
N SER A 77 -6.89 3.78 5.82
CA SER A 77 -7.28 5.20 5.79
C SER A 77 -8.61 5.45 5.09
N PHE A 78 -8.97 4.60 4.13
CA PHE A 78 -10.22 4.66 3.36
C PHE A 78 -11.39 3.92 4.04
N LEU A 79 -11.18 3.26 5.17
CA LEU A 79 -12.24 2.48 5.86
C LEU A 79 -13.47 3.34 6.17
N PRO A 80 -13.36 4.57 6.71
CA PRO A 80 -14.55 5.40 6.95
C PRO A 80 -15.32 5.75 5.68
N GLU A 81 -14.64 5.84 4.56
CA GLU A 81 -15.27 6.08 3.26
C GLU A 81 -16.07 4.87 2.78
N LEU A 82 -15.53 3.67 2.94
CA LEU A 82 -16.22 2.42 2.62
C LEU A 82 -17.45 2.22 3.52
N GLU A 83 -17.29 2.45 4.83
CA GLU A 83 -18.39 2.38 5.80
C GLU A 83 -19.50 3.38 5.49
N ALA A 84 -19.15 4.61 5.11
CA ALA A 84 -20.11 5.64 4.69
C ALA A 84 -20.87 5.29 3.39
N ARG A 85 -20.28 4.44 2.54
CA ARG A 85 -20.95 3.86 1.36
C ARG A 85 -21.81 2.62 1.69
N GLY A 86 -21.88 2.23 2.97
CA GLY A 86 -22.64 1.06 3.42
C GLY A 86 -21.94 -0.28 3.18
N ILE A 87 -20.64 -0.28 2.84
CA ILE A 87 -19.86 -1.51 2.67
C ILE A 87 -19.66 -2.15 4.04
N LYS A 88 -20.02 -3.43 4.13
CA LYS A 88 -19.86 -4.25 5.32
C LYS A 88 -18.84 -5.34 5.07
N PHE A 89 -18.08 -5.67 6.10
CA PHE A 89 -17.10 -6.75 6.07
C PHE A 89 -17.69 -8.00 6.70
N SER A 90 -17.29 -9.16 6.22
CA SER A 90 -17.75 -10.43 6.77
C SER A 90 -16.63 -11.48 6.73
N GLU A 91 -16.64 -12.38 7.73
CA GLU A 91 -15.82 -13.59 7.76
C GLU A 91 -16.75 -14.81 7.74
N LYS A 92 -16.55 -15.70 6.78
CA LYS A 92 -17.39 -16.90 6.60
C LYS A 92 -18.90 -16.57 6.65
N GLY A 93 -19.29 -15.47 6.02
CA GLY A 93 -20.68 -15.02 5.96
C GLY A 93 -21.20 -14.28 7.21
N THR A 94 -20.40 -14.17 8.26
CA THR A 94 -20.77 -13.43 9.47
C THR A 94 -20.21 -12.01 9.42
N PRO A 95 -21.03 -10.97 9.64
CA PRO A 95 -20.54 -9.60 9.69
C PRO A 95 -19.49 -9.40 10.78
N VAL A 96 -18.42 -8.66 10.45
CA VAL A 96 -17.32 -8.35 11.38
C VAL A 96 -16.93 -6.88 11.26
N ASP A 97 -16.39 -6.32 12.34
CA ASP A 97 -15.66 -5.04 12.28
C ASP A 97 -14.31 -5.28 11.62
N ALA A 98 -13.95 -4.43 10.64
CA ALA A 98 -12.72 -4.59 9.86
C ALA A 98 -11.46 -4.47 10.74
N ILE A 99 -11.46 -3.62 11.76
CA ILE A 99 -10.31 -3.42 12.64
C ILE A 99 -10.14 -4.62 13.57
N GLU A 100 -11.24 -5.12 14.14
CA GLU A 100 -11.23 -6.32 14.97
C GLU A 100 -10.80 -7.56 14.16
N SER A 101 -11.27 -7.68 12.92
CA SER A 101 -10.83 -8.74 12.02
C SER A 101 -9.33 -8.69 11.77
N LEU A 102 -8.78 -7.54 11.42
CA LEU A 102 -7.34 -7.37 11.27
C LEU A 102 -6.58 -7.79 12.53
N LYS A 103 -7.04 -7.33 13.69
CA LYS A 103 -6.44 -7.71 14.98
C LYS A 103 -6.44 -9.22 15.20
N LYS A 104 -7.57 -9.87 14.96
CA LYS A 104 -7.74 -11.32 15.07
C LYS A 104 -6.78 -12.09 14.16
N HIS A 105 -6.50 -11.55 12.97
CA HIS A 105 -5.54 -12.10 12.00
C HIS A 105 -4.08 -11.71 12.28
N GLY A 106 -3.78 -11.16 13.45
CA GLY A 106 -2.43 -10.92 13.94
C GLY A 106 -1.81 -9.60 13.50
N PHE A 107 -2.59 -8.68 12.91
CA PHE A 107 -2.12 -7.33 12.67
C PHE A 107 -1.94 -6.60 14.01
N ASN A 108 -0.86 -5.83 14.11
CA ASN A 108 -0.49 -5.09 15.32
C ASN A 108 -0.27 -3.60 15.07
N TYR A 109 -0.30 -3.18 13.79
CA TYR A 109 -0.21 -1.79 13.39
C TYR A 109 -1.29 -1.44 12.36
N VAL A 110 -1.75 -0.20 12.41
CA VAL A 110 -2.59 0.43 11.40
C VAL A 110 -1.92 1.70 10.92
N ARG A 111 -1.81 1.88 9.61
CA ARG A 111 -1.41 3.16 9.00
C ARG A 111 -2.66 3.96 8.67
N LEU A 112 -2.66 5.25 9.02
CA LEU A 112 -3.70 6.22 8.68
C LEU A 112 -3.06 7.44 8.03
N ARG A 113 -3.55 7.79 6.84
CA ARG A 113 -3.24 9.06 6.19
C ARG A 113 -3.98 10.19 6.87
N ILE A 114 -3.36 11.37 6.83
CA ILE A 114 -4.02 12.61 7.22
C ILE A 114 -3.67 13.72 6.22
N PHE A 115 -4.70 14.40 5.74
CA PHE A 115 -4.61 15.58 4.91
C PHE A 115 -4.93 16.82 5.75
N ASN A 116 -4.49 18.00 5.29
CA ASN A 116 -4.73 19.26 6.00
C ASN A 116 -6.21 19.68 5.90
N ASN A 117 -6.69 19.95 4.69
CA ASN A 117 -8.11 20.28 4.44
C ASN A 117 -8.66 19.48 3.25
N PRO A 118 -8.93 18.18 3.42
CA PRO A 118 -9.38 17.33 2.32
C PRO A 118 -10.81 17.65 1.84
N ALA A 119 -11.56 18.44 2.60
CA ALA A 119 -12.95 18.79 2.29
C ALA A 119 -13.10 19.92 1.26
N ARG A 120 -12.02 20.67 0.96
CA ARG A 120 -12.06 21.72 -0.06
C ARG A 120 -12.34 21.15 -1.45
N ASP A 121 -12.79 21.98 -2.40
CA ASP A 121 -13.19 21.52 -3.75
C ASP A 121 -12.10 20.75 -4.49
N SER A 122 -10.83 21.14 -4.35
CA SER A 122 -9.66 20.45 -4.91
C SER A 122 -9.01 19.44 -3.94
N GLY A 123 -9.64 19.15 -2.81
CA GLY A 123 -9.12 18.24 -1.79
C GLY A 123 -9.34 16.76 -2.14
N TYR A 124 -8.81 15.89 -1.29
CA TYR A 124 -8.96 14.43 -1.43
C TYR A 124 -10.42 13.98 -1.39
N SER A 125 -11.22 14.61 -0.55
CA SER A 125 -12.63 14.22 -0.34
C SER A 125 -13.51 15.47 -0.26
N PRO A 126 -13.81 16.11 -1.40
CA PRO A 126 -14.59 17.34 -1.44
C PRO A 126 -15.91 17.22 -0.66
N GLN A 127 -16.21 18.22 0.15
CA GLN A 127 -17.40 18.35 0.99
C GLN A 127 -17.54 17.27 2.10
N LYS A 128 -16.95 16.09 1.93
CA LYS A 128 -17.04 14.98 2.89
C LYS A 128 -15.90 14.97 3.91
N GLY A 129 -14.69 15.35 3.51
CA GLY A 129 -13.53 15.50 4.39
C GLY A 129 -12.96 14.20 4.94
N PHE A 130 -13.06 13.07 4.24
CA PHE A 130 -12.39 11.84 4.67
C PHE A 130 -10.87 12.07 4.79
N CYS A 131 -10.26 11.42 5.76
CA CYS A 131 -8.86 11.60 6.14
C CYS A 131 -8.52 13.02 6.67
N ASP A 132 -9.49 13.80 7.13
CA ASP A 132 -9.24 15.00 7.93
C ASP A 132 -8.79 14.65 9.37
N LEU A 133 -8.39 15.65 10.13
CA LEU A 133 -7.96 15.47 11.53
C LEU A 133 -9.05 14.81 12.39
N ALA A 134 -10.31 15.23 12.25
CA ALA A 134 -11.41 14.74 13.09
C ALA A 134 -11.69 13.25 12.84
N ARG A 135 -11.77 12.86 11.58
CA ARG A 135 -12.02 11.46 11.17
C ARG A 135 -10.82 10.57 11.45
N THR A 136 -9.61 11.06 11.19
CA THR A 136 -8.38 10.33 11.53
C THR A 136 -8.26 10.11 13.03
N LYS A 137 -8.62 11.11 13.85
CA LYS A 137 -8.67 10.97 15.32
C LYS A 137 -9.71 9.93 15.77
N ALA A 138 -10.89 9.89 15.14
CA ALA A 138 -11.92 8.89 15.42
C ALA A 138 -11.42 7.48 15.07
N MET A 139 -10.78 7.29 13.93
CA MET A 139 -10.16 6.03 13.55
C MET A 139 -9.03 5.62 14.50
N ALA A 140 -8.18 6.55 14.89
CA ALA A 140 -7.09 6.29 15.84
C ALA A 140 -7.62 5.77 17.19
N LYS A 141 -8.76 6.29 17.67
CA LYS A 141 -9.42 5.78 18.88
C LYS A 141 -9.89 4.33 18.70
N ARG A 142 -10.47 3.98 17.54
CA ARG A 142 -10.89 2.60 17.25
C ARG A 142 -9.68 1.65 17.21
N VAL A 143 -8.60 2.04 16.52
CA VAL A 143 -7.35 1.28 16.45
C VAL A 143 -6.76 1.04 17.84
N LYS A 144 -6.74 2.08 18.69
CA LYS A 144 -6.27 1.98 20.08
C LYS A 144 -7.17 1.06 20.91
N ALA A 145 -8.49 1.16 20.77
CA ALA A 145 -9.44 0.29 21.48
C ALA A 145 -9.23 -1.19 21.11
N ALA A 146 -8.92 -1.51 19.85
CA ALA A 146 -8.55 -2.84 19.41
C ALA A 146 -7.13 -3.28 19.86
N GLY A 147 -6.41 -2.47 20.63
CA GLY A 147 -5.07 -2.80 21.15
C GLY A 147 -3.99 -2.84 20.06
N MET A 148 -4.16 -2.13 18.95
CA MET A 148 -3.17 -1.99 17.90
C MET A 148 -2.43 -0.66 18.01
N LYS A 149 -1.23 -0.63 17.42
CA LYS A 149 -0.40 0.59 17.30
C LYS A 149 -0.77 1.35 16.03
N LEU A 150 -0.50 2.65 16.04
CA LEU A 150 -0.83 3.57 14.95
C LEU A 150 0.45 4.10 14.31
N LEU A 151 0.45 4.12 12.97
CA LEU A 151 1.38 4.87 12.13
C LEU A 151 0.61 5.98 11.44
N LEU A 152 0.94 7.24 11.72
CA LEU A 152 0.35 8.38 11.02
C LEU A 152 1.21 8.76 9.82
N ASP A 153 0.54 8.96 8.69
CA ASP A 153 1.13 9.38 7.44
C ASP A 153 0.64 10.79 7.08
N PHE A 154 1.48 11.78 7.33
CA PHE A 154 1.16 13.18 7.07
C PHE A 154 1.45 13.54 5.62
N HIS A 155 0.42 13.90 4.87
CA HIS A 155 0.59 14.33 3.49
C HIS A 155 0.96 15.81 3.33
N TYR A 156 0.85 16.64 4.38
CA TYR A 156 1.13 18.08 4.37
C TYR A 156 0.45 18.83 3.20
N SER A 157 -0.67 18.31 2.74
CA SER A 157 -1.43 18.77 1.58
C SER A 157 -2.91 18.47 1.79
N ASP A 158 -3.78 19.03 0.93
CA ASP A 158 -5.22 18.75 0.91
C ASP A 158 -5.56 17.56 0.02
N TYR A 159 -4.59 17.10 -0.78
CA TYR A 159 -4.69 16.00 -1.73
C TYR A 159 -3.39 15.18 -1.74
N TRP A 160 -3.32 14.17 -2.60
CA TRP A 160 -2.12 13.36 -2.76
C TRP A 160 -0.91 14.21 -3.16
N ALA A 161 0.15 14.11 -2.36
CA ALA A 161 1.44 14.75 -2.63
C ALA A 161 2.29 13.85 -3.54
N ASP A 162 1.80 13.58 -4.77
CA ASP A 162 2.57 12.80 -5.73
C ASP A 162 3.61 13.68 -6.46
N PRO A 163 4.71 13.09 -6.98
CA PRO A 163 5.77 13.84 -7.64
C PRO A 163 5.32 14.66 -8.84
N GLY A 164 4.23 14.27 -9.50
CA GLY A 164 3.68 14.99 -10.64
C GLY A 164 2.91 16.27 -10.27
N LYS A 165 2.68 16.49 -8.96
CA LYS A 165 1.93 17.64 -8.43
C LYS A 165 2.72 18.51 -7.47
N GLN A 166 4.00 18.22 -7.31
CA GLN A 166 4.94 19.02 -6.53
C GLN A 166 5.64 20.01 -7.47
N TYR A 167 5.27 21.28 -7.38
CA TYR A 167 5.83 22.38 -8.16
C TYR A 167 6.73 23.23 -7.28
#